data_29bd90cf147025e622595c858960b4b3
#
_entry.id   29bd90cf147025e622595c858960b4b3
#
_cell.length_a   1.000
_cell.length_b   1.000
_cell.length_c   1.000
_cell.angle_alpha   90.00
_cell.angle_beta   90.00
_cell.angle_gamma   90.00
#
_symmetry.space_group_name_H-M   'P 1'
#
loop_
_entity.id
_entity.type
_entity.pdbx_description
1 polymer ?
#
loop_
_entity_poly.entity_id
_entity_poly.type
_entity_poly.pdbx_seq_one_letter_code
_entity_poly.pdbx_strand_id
1 'polypeptide(L)'
;VHARTGGPTPLVTSGDHFGVAELRSVIIGAALFIGGDSGPLHIAATTTTPIVGIYGPTLPARSSPWRSHALITESVDVGELPCRPCDQRHCEPGDFRCLRTLPAIKVISAAKRALTKQLARNLAT
;
A
#
# COMPACT_ATOMS: atom_id res chain seq x y z
N VAL A 1 -5.73 14.82 -8.87
CA VAL A 1 -4.72 13.74 -8.96
C VAL A 1 -4.84 12.92 -10.26
N HIS A 2 -5.73 13.30 -11.17
CA HIS A 2 -5.98 12.54 -12.41
C HIS A 2 -4.98 12.79 -13.55
N ALA A 3 -4.01 13.65 -13.39
CA ALA A 3 -3.27 14.24 -14.51
C ALA A 3 -1.99 13.50 -14.95
N ARG A 4 -1.66 12.31 -14.42
CA ARG A 4 -0.34 11.71 -14.65
C ARG A 4 -0.30 10.26 -15.13
N THR A 5 -1.39 9.70 -15.57
CA THR A 5 -1.35 8.41 -16.28
C THR A 5 -1.24 8.68 -17.78
N GLY A 6 -0.05 8.94 -18.26
CA GLY A 6 0.22 9.19 -19.68
C GLY A 6 0.20 7.93 -20.54
N GLY A 7 -0.69 6.96 -20.27
CA GLY A 7 -0.76 5.71 -20.99
C GLY A 7 -2.20 5.30 -21.31
N PRO A 8 -2.40 4.27 -22.14
CA PRO A 8 -3.72 3.80 -22.55
C PRO A 8 -4.49 3.04 -21.45
N THR A 9 -3.95 2.94 -20.24
CA THR A 9 -4.61 2.22 -19.15
C THR A 9 -5.77 3.05 -18.60
N PRO A 10 -7.00 2.53 -18.62
CA PRO A 10 -8.15 3.25 -18.11
C PRO A 10 -8.02 3.46 -16.59
N LEU A 11 -8.28 4.68 -16.15
CA LEU A 11 -8.36 5.03 -14.74
C LEU A 11 -9.83 5.01 -14.32
N VAL A 12 -10.15 4.17 -13.35
CA VAL A 12 -11.48 4.13 -12.73
C VAL A 12 -11.36 4.72 -11.32
N THR A 13 -12.26 5.63 -10.98
CA THR A 13 -12.32 6.24 -9.64
C THR A 13 -13.64 5.90 -8.97
N SER A 14 -13.61 5.55 -7.69
CA SER A 14 -14.80 5.25 -6.92
C SER A 14 -15.45 6.49 -6.30
N GLY A 15 -14.67 7.56 -6.08
CA GLY A 15 -15.16 8.82 -5.55
C GLY A 15 -15.95 8.68 -4.24
N ASP A 16 -15.43 8.04 -3.24
CA ASP A 16 -16.06 7.87 -1.91
C ASP A 16 -17.39 7.09 -1.88
N HIS A 17 -17.70 6.36 -2.93
CA HIS A 17 -18.98 5.63 -3.03
C HIS A 17 -18.96 4.20 -2.47
N PHE A 18 -17.79 3.71 -2.01
CA PHE A 18 -17.67 2.35 -1.50
C PHE A 18 -17.83 2.30 0.03
N GLY A 19 -18.75 1.47 0.49
CA GLY A 19 -18.71 0.96 1.85
C GLY A 19 -17.58 -0.08 2.03
N VAL A 20 -17.41 -0.55 3.26
CA VAL A 20 -16.34 -1.52 3.59
C VAL A 20 -16.48 -2.82 2.79
N ALA A 21 -17.71 -3.32 2.65
CA ALA A 21 -17.97 -4.58 1.93
C ALA A 21 -17.67 -4.47 0.44
N GLU A 22 -18.08 -3.36 -0.18
CA GLU A 22 -17.82 -3.11 -1.60
C GLU A 22 -16.33 -2.91 -1.85
N LEU A 23 -15.64 -2.15 -1.00
CA LEU A 23 -14.19 -1.97 -1.09
C LEU A 23 -13.46 -3.31 -1.00
N ARG A 24 -13.84 -4.16 -0.04
CA ARG A 24 -13.27 -5.49 0.09
C ARG A 24 -13.51 -6.34 -1.17
N SER A 25 -14.70 -6.26 -1.77
CA SER A 25 -15.03 -6.99 -3.01
C SER A 25 -14.17 -6.54 -4.18
N VAL A 26 -13.96 -5.24 -4.33
CA VAL A 26 -13.06 -4.68 -5.36
C VAL A 26 -11.62 -5.16 -5.15
N ILE A 27 -11.14 -5.17 -3.91
CA ILE A 27 -9.79 -5.63 -3.58
C ILE A 27 -9.61 -7.12 -3.90
N ILE A 28 -10.61 -7.95 -3.62
CA ILE A 28 -10.56 -9.39 -3.95
C ILE A 28 -10.37 -9.61 -5.46
N GLY A 29 -10.98 -8.77 -6.29
CA GLY A 29 -10.84 -8.83 -7.75
C GLY A 29 -9.55 -8.22 -8.30
N ALA A 30 -8.75 -7.58 -7.48
CA ALA A 30 -7.53 -6.91 -7.91
C ALA A 30 -6.32 -7.87 -7.94
N ALA A 31 -5.41 -7.63 -8.87
CA ALA A 31 -4.12 -8.34 -8.93
C ALA A 31 -3.17 -7.90 -7.82
N LEU A 32 -3.32 -6.67 -7.33
CA LEU A 32 -2.47 -6.06 -6.31
C LEU A 32 -3.21 -4.90 -5.64
N PHE A 33 -3.04 -4.75 -4.35
CA PHE A 33 -3.43 -3.55 -3.59
C PHE A 33 -2.19 -2.76 -3.19
N ILE A 34 -2.22 -1.45 -3.40
CA ILE A 34 -1.19 -0.52 -2.93
C ILE A 34 -1.87 0.58 -2.13
N GLY A 35 -1.45 0.79 -0.90
CA GLY A 35 -2.06 1.83 -0.06
C GLY A 35 -1.20 2.24 1.12
N GLY A 36 -1.52 3.41 1.67
CA GLY A 36 -0.91 3.89 2.91
C GLY A 36 -1.41 3.12 4.14
N ASP A 37 -0.75 3.33 5.26
CA ASP A 37 -1.17 2.81 6.57
C ASP A 37 -2.49 3.46 7.00
N SER A 38 -3.58 2.80 6.67
CA SER A 38 -4.94 3.30 6.86
C SER A 38 -5.95 2.16 6.85
N GLY A 39 -7.22 2.44 7.13
CA GLY A 39 -8.30 1.45 7.11
C GLY A 39 -8.32 0.55 5.87
N PRO A 40 -8.24 1.08 4.65
CA PRO A 40 -8.20 0.27 3.42
C PRO A 40 -7.08 -0.76 3.37
N LEU A 41 -5.89 -0.47 3.90
CA LEU A 41 -4.80 -1.44 3.97
C LEU A 41 -5.17 -2.63 4.88
N HIS A 42 -5.82 -2.36 6.00
CA HIS A 42 -6.27 -3.42 6.92
C HIS A 42 -7.44 -4.23 6.33
N ILE A 43 -8.31 -3.60 5.55
CA ILE A 43 -9.35 -4.31 4.80
C ILE A 43 -8.71 -5.22 3.75
N ALA A 44 -7.73 -4.73 2.99
CA ALA A 44 -6.99 -5.52 2.00
C ALA A 44 -6.30 -6.73 2.65
N ALA A 45 -5.82 -6.59 3.87
CA ALA A 45 -5.17 -7.67 4.61
C ALA A 45 -6.12 -8.85 4.93
N THR A 46 -7.43 -8.64 4.93
CA THR A 46 -8.43 -9.71 5.09
C THR A 46 -8.67 -10.54 3.82
N THR A 47 -8.00 -10.21 2.73
CA THR A 47 -8.12 -10.88 1.44
C THR A 47 -6.84 -11.67 1.11
N THR A 48 -6.87 -12.47 0.05
CA THR A 48 -5.68 -13.16 -0.46
C THR A 48 -4.89 -12.31 -1.48
N THR A 49 -5.40 -11.13 -1.82
CA THR A 49 -4.75 -10.21 -2.75
C THR A 49 -3.37 -9.80 -2.22
N PRO A 50 -2.31 -9.82 -3.04
CA PRO A 50 -1.02 -9.26 -2.66
C PRO A 50 -1.15 -7.79 -2.27
N ILE A 51 -0.43 -7.36 -1.24
CA ILE A 51 -0.49 -5.98 -0.77
C ILE A 51 0.89 -5.34 -0.69
N VAL A 52 0.94 -4.06 -1.00
CA VAL A 52 2.08 -3.16 -0.75
C VAL A 52 1.60 -2.06 0.18
N GLY A 53 2.11 -2.04 1.40
CA GLY A 53 1.84 -1.00 2.39
C GLY A 53 2.89 0.10 2.32
N ILE A 54 2.45 1.35 2.27
CA ILE A 54 3.31 2.54 2.29
C ILE A 54 3.21 3.17 3.68
N TYR A 55 4.35 3.31 4.34
CA TYR A 55 4.43 3.83 5.71
C TYR A 55 5.18 5.15 5.72
N GLY A 56 4.52 6.20 6.14
CA GLY A 56 5.09 7.52 6.33
C GLY A 56 5.41 7.76 7.81
N PRO A 57 4.46 8.32 8.59
CA PRO A 57 4.68 8.62 10.01
C PRO A 57 4.78 7.37 10.89
N THR A 58 4.20 6.27 10.49
CA THR A 58 4.16 5.01 11.25
C THR A 58 5.28 4.05 10.81
N LEU A 59 5.57 3.07 11.65
CA LEU A 59 6.59 2.05 11.38
C LEU A 59 5.92 0.73 10.94
N PRO A 60 6.39 0.07 9.88
CA PRO A 60 5.87 -1.24 9.48
C PRO A 60 5.87 -2.27 10.61
N ALA A 61 6.90 -2.27 11.45
CA ALA A 61 7.03 -3.18 12.59
C ALA A 61 5.90 -3.06 13.62
N ARG A 62 5.22 -1.92 13.67
CA ARG A 62 4.12 -1.64 14.61
C ARG A 62 2.75 -1.66 13.96
N SER A 63 2.68 -1.21 12.71
CA SER A 63 1.42 -0.89 12.02
C SER A 63 1.10 -1.80 10.85
N SER A 64 1.99 -2.72 10.49
CA SER A 64 1.67 -3.69 9.43
C SER A 64 0.40 -4.46 9.78
N PRO A 65 -0.51 -4.61 8.83
CA PRO A 65 -1.75 -5.33 9.08
C PRO A 65 -1.46 -6.80 9.42
N TRP A 66 -2.21 -7.31 10.38
CA TRP A 66 -2.10 -8.72 10.75
C TRP A 66 -2.68 -9.60 9.66
N ARG A 67 -1.85 -10.50 9.11
CA ARG A 67 -2.27 -11.52 8.15
C ARG A 67 -1.28 -12.67 8.10
N SER A 68 -1.68 -13.78 7.51
CA SER A 68 -0.82 -14.96 7.37
C SER A 68 0.49 -14.63 6.64
N HIS A 69 1.60 -15.14 7.14
CA HIS A 69 2.91 -15.05 6.47
C HIS A 69 2.96 -15.77 5.11
N ALA A 70 2.01 -16.68 4.86
CA ALA A 70 1.86 -17.32 3.56
C ALA A 70 1.35 -16.35 2.47
N LEU A 71 0.76 -15.23 2.85
CA LEU A 71 0.24 -14.23 1.92
C LEU A 71 1.31 -13.16 1.61
N ILE A 72 1.27 -12.67 0.39
CA ILE A 72 2.29 -11.73 -0.10
C ILE A 72 2.01 -10.34 0.46
N THR A 73 2.99 -9.84 1.22
CA THR A 73 2.96 -8.51 1.83
C THR A 73 4.32 -7.85 1.64
N GLU A 74 4.33 -6.68 1.07
CA GLU A 74 5.51 -5.82 0.94
C GLU A 74 5.27 -4.54 1.73
N SER A 75 6.30 -4.07 2.41
CA SER A 75 6.26 -2.80 3.15
C SER A 75 7.29 -1.84 2.58
N VAL A 76 6.90 -0.59 2.38
CA VAL A 76 7.76 0.45 1.80
C VAL A 76 7.73 1.68 2.68
N ASP A 77 8.91 2.18 3.03
CA ASP A 77 9.09 3.44 3.76
C ASP A 77 10.42 4.11 3.41
N VAL A 78 10.67 5.27 3.98
CA VAL A 78 11.94 6.01 3.79
C VAL A 78 13.07 5.51 4.69
N GLY A 79 12.77 4.64 5.65
CA GLY A 79 13.73 4.22 6.68
C GLY A 79 13.70 5.10 7.92
N GLU A 80 14.82 5.16 8.62
CA GLU A 80 14.93 5.91 9.88
C GLU A 80 14.91 7.42 9.64
N LEU A 81 14.09 8.11 10.44
CA LEU A 81 14.07 9.57 10.54
C LEU A 81 13.94 9.93 12.02
N PRO A 82 14.57 11.04 12.48
CA PRO A 82 14.45 11.47 13.89
C PRO A 82 13.01 11.72 14.34
N CYS A 83 12.13 12.09 13.40
CA CYS A 83 10.71 12.34 13.66
C CYS A 83 9.80 11.11 13.52
N ARG A 84 10.34 9.91 13.29
CA ARG A 84 9.58 8.65 13.19
C ARG A 84 9.86 7.72 14.36
N PRO A 85 8.86 7.03 14.90
CA PRO A 85 7.42 7.14 14.61
C PRO A 85 6.85 8.51 15.05
N CYS A 86 5.80 8.96 14.37
CA CYS A 86 5.19 10.26 14.61
C CYS A 86 3.74 10.10 15.05
N ASP A 87 3.44 10.57 16.28
CA ASP A 87 2.09 10.58 16.83
C ASP A 87 1.45 11.98 16.77
N GLN A 88 2.08 12.92 16.08
CA GLN A 88 1.64 14.30 15.98
C GLN A 88 0.47 14.46 15.01
N ARG A 89 -0.46 15.33 15.34
CA ARG A 89 -1.59 15.67 14.45
C ARG A 89 -1.17 16.57 13.29
N HIS A 90 -0.01 17.19 13.37
CA HIS A 90 0.58 18.04 12.35
C HIS A 90 2.06 17.67 12.19
N CYS A 91 2.60 17.90 11.01
CA CYS A 91 4.01 17.65 10.75
C CYS A 91 4.87 18.74 11.40
N GLU A 92 5.58 18.41 12.47
CA GLU A 92 6.44 19.36 13.19
C GLU A 92 7.58 19.89 12.31
N PRO A 93 8.32 19.06 11.52
CA PRO A 93 9.25 19.57 10.52
C PRO A 93 8.59 20.36 9.38
N GLY A 94 7.29 20.20 9.17
CA GLY A 94 6.51 20.96 8.19
C GLY A 94 6.66 20.52 6.74
N ASP A 95 7.52 19.58 6.43
CA ASP A 95 7.84 19.18 5.05
C ASP A 95 7.32 17.80 4.64
N PHE A 96 6.69 17.06 5.55
CA PHE A 96 6.16 15.71 5.30
C PHE A 96 7.20 14.76 4.68
N ARG A 97 8.47 14.91 5.11
CA ARG A 97 9.62 14.17 4.54
C ARG A 97 9.44 12.65 4.56
N CYS A 98 8.73 12.11 5.55
CA CYS A 98 8.47 10.67 5.66
C CYS A 98 7.68 10.09 4.47
N LEU A 99 6.98 10.94 3.70
CA LEU A 99 6.27 10.57 2.48
C LEU A 99 6.86 11.26 1.24
N ARG A 100 7.19 12.54 1.35
CA ARG A 100 7.69 13.32 0.20
C ARG A 100 9.03 12.84 -0.34
N THR A 101 9.91 12.35 0.53
CA THR A 101 11.22 11.86 0.11
C THR A 101 11.21 10.36 -0.25
N LEU A 102 10.07 9.69 -0.14
CA LEU A 102 9.95 8.30 -0.57
C LEU A 102 9.98 8.23 -2.10
N PRO A 103 11.03 7.64 -2.70
CA PRO A 103 11.11 7.56 -4.15
C PRO A 103 10.03 6.60 -4.70
N ALA A 104 9.32 7.02 -5.74
CA ALA A 104 8.31 6.19 -6.39
C ALA A 104 8.85 4.83 -6.84
N ILE A 105 10.14 4.77 -7.21
CA ILE A 105 10.78 3.51 -7.63
C ILE A 105 10.77 2.44 -6.54
N LYS A 106 10.80 2.81 -5.25
CA LYS A 106 10.68 1.85 -4.15
C LYS A 106 9.32 1.16 -4.16
N VAL A 107 8.25 1.93 -4.38
CA VAL A 107 6.88 1.39 -4.47
C VAL A 107 6.73 0.53 -5.72
N ILE A 108 7.22 0.99 -6.85
CA ILE A 108 7.18 0.25 -8.12
C ILE A 108 7.93 -1.08 -7.99
N SER A 109 9.11 -1.07 -7.38
CA SER A 109 9.90 -2.29 -7.17
C SER A 109 9.18 -3.28 -6.24
N ALA A 110 8.58 -2.80 -5.16
CA ALA A 110 7.77 -3.63 -4.26
C ALA A 110 6.55 -4.23 -4.98
N ALA A 111 5.86 -3.44 -5.79
CA ALA A 111 4.74 -3.90 -6.59
C ALA A 111 5.15 -5.01 -7.57
N LYS A 112 6.26 -4.83 -8.28
CA LYS A 112 6.81 -5.84 -9.18
C LYS A 112 7.16 -7.14 -8.45
N ARG A 113 7.82 -7.04 -7.28
CA ARG A 113 8.12 -8.23 -6.46
C ARG A 113 6.85 -8.96 -6.04
N ALA A 114 5.84 -8.24 -5.57
CA ALA A 114 4.58 -8.81 -5.12
C ALA A 114 3.87 -9.55 -6.26
N LEU A 115 3.79 -8.94 -7.44
CA LEU A 115 3.17 -9.55 -8.63
C LEU A 115 3.96 -10.77 -9.12
N THR A 116 5.29 -10.72 -9.12
CA THR A 116 6.14 -11.86 -9.50
C THR A 116 5.97 -13.04 -8.54
N LYS A 117 5.93 -12.78 -7.24
CA LYS A 117 5.67 -13.82 -6.23
C LYS A 117 4.29 -14.44 -6.40
N GLN A 118 3.28 -13.63 -6.69
CA GLN A 118 1.91 -14.13 -6.89
C GLN A 118 1.83 -14.99 -8.16
N LEU A 119 2.48 -14.58 -9.24
CA LEU A 119 2.53 -15.37 -10.47
C LEU A 119 3.21 -16.72 -10.23
N ALA A 120 4.34 -16.73 -9.53
CA ALA A 120 5.04 -17.97 -9.18
C ALA A 120 4.17 -18.91 -8.33
N ARG A 121 3.40 -18.37 -7.37
CA ARG A 121 2.44 -19.17 -6.59
C ARG A 121 1.35 -19.78 -7.45
N ASN A 122 0.79 -19.01 -8.37
CA ASN A 122 -0.25 -19.49 -9.27
C ASN A 122 0.24 -20.61 -10.20
N LEU A 123 1.51 -20.55 -10.61
CA LEU A 123 2.15 -21.58 -11.46
C LEU A 123 2.54 -22.84 -10.66
N ALA A 124 2.73 -22.73 -9.34
CA ALA A 124 3.08 -23.86 -8.47
C ALA A 124 1.85 -24.70 -8.03
N THR A 125 0.66 -24.21 -8.29
CA THR A 125 -0.62 -24.91 -8.05
C THR A 125 -1.20 -25.34 -9.39
#